data_9ef2a19774e99dceaad9816abc76cf2c
#
_entry.id   9ef2a19774e99dceaad9816abc76cf2c
#
_cell.length_a   1.000
_cell.length_b   1.000
_cell.length_c   1.000
_cell.angle_alpha   90.00
_cell.angle_beta   90.00
_cell.angle_gamma   90.00
#
_symmetry.space_group_name_H-M   'P 1'
#
loop_
_entity.id
_entity.type
_entity.pdbx_description
1 polymer ?
#
loop_
_entity_poly.entity_id
_entity_poly.type
_entity_poly.pdbx_seq_one_letter_code
_entity_poly.pdbx_strand_id
1 'polypeptide(L)'
;LESAVAYKVLILGANGFIGSALTAAILRERDWEVFGMDLSDHKLGQLTESPRFRFAEGDITINREWVEYHVKTADVVVPLVAIANPAQYVTDPLRVFELDFEANLKIVRDCVKYGKRLVFPSTSEIYGMSPDAVLDEETSNLVYGPVNKQRWIYAASKQMLDRVIYAYGVRDNFDYTLFRPFN
;
A
#
# COMPACT_ATOMS: atom_id res chain seq x y z
N LEU A 1 15.18 -24.01 23.89
CA LEU A 1 14.92 -23.69 22.48
C LEU A 1 14.18 -22.37 22.47
N GLU A 2 14.91 -21.26 22.23
CA GLU A 2 14.27 -19.98 21.95
C GLU A 2 13.40 -20.17 20.69
N SER A 3 12.09 -19.98 20.81
CA SER A 3 11.21 -19.96 19.65
C SER A 3 11.64 -18.77 18.80
N ALA A 4 12.14 -19.01 17.61
CA ALA A 4 12.42 -17.94 16.65
C ALA A 4 11.16 -17.09 16.53
N VAL A 5 11.28 -15.78 16.78
CA VAL A 5 10.17 -14.85 16.64
C VAL A 5 9.72 -14.90 15.18
N ALA A 6 8.46 -15.28 14.95
CA ALA A 6 7.94 -15.38 13.58
C ALA A 6 7.93 -13.99 12.92
N TYR A 7 8.40 -13.91 11.67
CA TYR A 7 8.38 -12.68 10.88
C TYR A 7 6.94 -12.25 10.60
N LYS A 8 6.64 -10.97 10.83
CA LYS A 8 5.26 -10.45 10.80
C LYS A 8 5.05 -9.50 9.63
N VAL A 9 4.03 -9.78 8.84
CA VAL A 9 3.64 -8.94 7.69
C VAL A 9 2.27 -8.33 7.97
N LEU A 10 2.17 -7.01 7.89
CA LEU A 10 0.90 -6.29 7.92
C LEU A 10 0.44 -5.98 6.50
N ILE A 11 -0.74 -6.45 6.12
CA ILE A 11 -1.37 -6.19 4.82
C ILE A 11 -2.66 -5.39 5.06
N LEU A 12 -2.67 -4.12 4.68
CA LEU A 12 -3.86 -3.28 4.69
C LEU A 12 -4.48 -3.31 3.29
N GLY A 13 -5.74 -3.74 3.17
CA GLY A 13 -6.34 -4.11 1.90
C GLY A 13 -6.19 -5.61 1.59
N ALA A 14 -6.25 -6.45 2.63
CA ALA A 14 -5.98 -7.89 2.55
C ALA A 14 -6.99 -8.67 1.69
N ASN A 15 -8.25 -8.18 1.58
CA ASN A 15 -9.31 -8.78 0.76
C ASN A 15 -9.28 -8.32 -0.70
N GLY A 16 -8.36 -7.42 -1.07
CA GLY A 16 -8.15 -6.98 -2.46
C GLY A 16 -7.50 -8.07 -3.32
N PHE A 17 -7.40 -7.81 -4.64
CA PHE A 17 -6.80 -8.75 -5.60
C PHE A 17 -5.34 -9.10 -5.23
N ILE A 18 -4.51 -8.08 -5.02
CA ILE A 18 -3.11 -8.28 -4.62
C ILE A 18 -3.03 -8.80 -3.18
N GLY A 19 -3.82 -8.24 -2.26
CA GLY A 19 -3.77 -8.59 -0.84
C GLY A 19 -4.08 -10.06 -0.56
N SER A 20 -5.14 -10.60 -1.16
CA SER A 20 -5.52 -12.00 -0.99
C SER A 20 -4.50 -12.95 -1.62
N ALA A 21 -3.98 -12.63 -2.81
CA ALA A 21 -2.96 -13.42 -3.48
C ALA A 21 -1.63 -13.42 -2.69
N LEU A 22 -1.21 -12.25 -2.19
CA LEU A 22 0.00 -12.12 -1.37
C LEU A 22 -0.13 -12.89 -0.05
N THR A 23 -1.27 -12.76 0.64
CA THR A 23 -1.56 -13.51 1.87
C THR A 23 -1.45 -15.02 1.61
N ALA A 24 -2.10 -15.52 0.54
CA ALA A 24 -2.04 -16.94 0.17
C ALA A 24 -0.60 -17.40 -0.13
N ALA A 25 0.17 -16.61 -0.86
CA ALA A 25 1.56 -16.93 -1.18
C ALA A 25 2.44 -16.99 0.07
N ILE A 26 2.31 -16.02 0.99
CA ILE A 26 3.07 -16.02 2.25
C ILE A 26 2.74 -17.25 3.08
N LEU A 27 1.46 -17.55 3.27
CA LEU A 27 1.04 -18.70 4.07
C LEU A 27 1.48 -20.05 3.48
N ARG A 28 1.60 -20.14 2.17
CA ARG A 28 2.06 -21.35 1.47
C ARG A 28 3.59 -21.50 1.51
N GLU A 29 4.34 -20.40 1.36
CA GLU A 29 5.77 -20.45 1.05
C GLU A 29 6.67 -20.04 2.21
N ARG A 30 6.10 -19.49 3.29
CA ARG A 30 6.85 -18.97 4.45
C ARG A 30 6.18 -19.37 5.76
N ASP A 31 6.97 -19.40 6.82
CA ASP A 31 6.50 -19.59 8.21
C ASP A 31 6.18 -18.26 8.90
N TRP A 32 5.77 -17.26 8.14
CA TRP A 32 5.49 -15.91 8.62
C TRP A 32 4.06 -15.79 9.14
N GLU A 33 3.85 -14.86 10.06
CA GLU A 33 2.52 -14.43 10.49
C GLU A 33 2.04 -13.26 9.61
N VAL A 34 0.77 -13.30 9.22
CA VAL A 34 0.13 -12.23 8.46
C VAL A 34 -0.98 -11.60 9.29
N PHE A 35 -0.95 -10.29 9.39
CA PHE A 35 -2.04 -9.48 9.94
C PHE A 35 -2.69 -8.71 8.79
N GLY A 36 -3.99 -8.85 8.63
CA GLY A 36 -4.72 -8.22 7.55
C GLY A 36 -5.87 -7.36 8.05
N MET A 37 -6.14 -6.24 7.38
CA MET A 37 -7.38 -5.48 7.54
C MET A 37 -7.97 -5.14 6.18
N ASP A 38 -9.30 -5.23 6.10
CA ASP A 38 -10.09 -4.76 4.98
C ASP A 38 -11.54 -4.55 5.42
N LEU A 39 -12.36 -3.93 4.57
CA LEU A 39 -13.79 -3.69 4.83
C LEU A 39 -14.64 -4.98 4.86
N SER A 40 -14.12 -6.10 4.36
CA SER A 40 -14.77 -7.41 4.35
C SER A 40 -13.75 -8.51 4.06
N ASP A 41 -14.13 -9.78 4.21
CA ASP A 41 -13.28 -10.96 4.04
C ASP A 41 -13.71 -11.90 2.89
N HIS A 42 -14.71 -11.51 2.10
CA HIS A 42 -15.41 -12.41 1.15
C HIS A 42 -14.51 -13.08 0.10
N LYS A 43 -13.30 -12.55 -0.17
CA LYS A 43 -12.31 -13.16 -1.08
C LYS A 43 -11.23 -13.96 -0.37
N LEU A 44 -11.19 -13.91 0.96
CA LEU A 44 -10.15 -14.58 1.73
C LEU A 44 -10.44 -16.07 1.93
N GLY A 45 -11.71 -16.48 1.97
CA GLY A 45 -12.11 -17.88 2.04
C GLY A 45 -11.35 -18.65 3.13
N GLN A 46 -10.80 -19.80 2.77
CA GLN A 46 -10.06 -20.67 3.70
C GLN A 46 -8.77 -20.04 4.29
N LEU A 47 -8.28 -18.93 3.75
CA LEU A 47 -7.10 -18.26 4.32
C LEU A 47 -7.34 -17.84 5.77
N THR A 48 -8.58 -17.46 6.11
CA THR A 48 -8.98 -17.06 7.47
C THR A 48 -8.94 -18.22 8.49
N GLU A 49 -8.90 -19.46 8.05
CA GLU A 49 -8.78 -20.65 8.90
C GLU A 49 -7.32 -20.90 9.35
N SER A 50 -6.35 -20.26 8.70
CA SER A 50 -4.94 -20.43 9.05
C SER A 50 -4.62 -19.77 10.40
N PRO A 51 -4.00 -20.48 11.35
CA PRO A 51 -3.58 -19.91 12.63
C PRO A 51 -2.50 -18.83 12.48
N ARG A 52 -1.84 -18.74 11.31
CA ARG A 52 -0.82 -17.74 10.99
C ARG A 52 -1.40 -16.49 10.30
N PHE A 53 -2.71 -16.46 10.00
CA PHE A 53 -3.38 -15.31 9.45
C PHE A 53 -4.41 -14.76 10.45
N ARG A 54 -4.29 -13.50 10.79
CA ARG A 54 -5.23 -12.79 11.67
C ARG A 54 -5.86 -11.65 10.91
N PHE A 55 -7.13 -11.80 10.59
CA PHE A 55 -7.91 -10.79 9.87
C PHE A 55 -8.74 -9.94 10.84
N ALA A 56 -8.77 -8.64 10.58
CA ALA A 56 -9.67 -7.69 11.22
C ALA A 56 -10.52 -6.99 10.15
N GLU A 57 -11.83 -7.08 10.27
CA GLU A 57 -12.74 -6.27 9.45
C GLU A 57 -12.73 -4.83 9.97
N GLY A 58 -12.44 -3.86 9.09
CA GLY A 58 -12.36 -2.47 9.49
C GLY A 58 -11.91 -1.52 8.38
N ASP A 59 -12.08 -0.22 8.64
CA ASP A 59 -11.63 0.86 7.77
C ASP A 59 -10.36 1.49 8.35
N ILE A 60 -9.29 1.56 7.56
CA ILE A 60 -8.00 2.13 7.97
C ILE A 60 -8.09 3.60 8.38
N THR A 61 -9.10 4.32 7.89
CA THR A 61 -9.33 5.74 8.24
C THR A 61 -9.97 5.91 9.60
N ILE A 62 -10.71 4.90 10.06
CA ILE A 62 -11.43 4.87 11.34
C ILE A 62 -10.62 4.12 12.41
N ASN A 63 -10.09 2.93 12.07
CA ASN A 63 -9.39 2.05 13.01
C ASN A 63 -7.89 2.42 13.18
N ARG A 64 -7.61 3.71 13.36
CA ARG A 64 -6.24 4.26 13.41
C ARG A 64 -5.35 3.63 14.48
N GLU A 65 -5.88 3.40 15.67
CA GLU A 65 -5.13 2.79 16.78
C GLU A 65 -4.72 1.35 16.47
N TRP A 66 -5.62 0.58 15.84
CA TRP A 66 -5.33 -0.78 15.40
C TRP A 66 -4.22 -0.78 14.32
N VAL A 67 -4.32 0.11 13.34
CA VAL A 67 -3.31 0.25 12.27
C VAL A 67 -1.96 0.62 12.86
N GLU A 68 -1.89 1.65 13.69
CA GLU A 68 -0.63 2.10 14.31
C GLU A 68 0.00 0.99 15.17
N TYR A 69 -0.80 0.27 15.97
CA TYR A 69 -0.33 -0.85 16.78
C TYR A 69 0.30 -1.94 15.90
N HIS A 70 -0.35 -2.33 14.80
CA HIS A 70 0.15 -3.39 13.94
C HIS A 70 1.34 -2.91 13.10
N VAL A 71 1.39 -1.67 12.67
CA VAL A 71 2.60 -1.09 12.07
C VAL A 71 3.77 -1.19 13.05
N LYS A 72 3.59 -0.79 14.30
CA LYS A 72 4.64 -0.85 15.34
C LYS A 72 5.15 -2.27 15.59
N THR A 73 4.32 -3.28 15.47
CA THR A 73 4.65 -4.68 15.79
C THR A 73 5.03 -5.53 14.59
N ALA A 74 4.75 -5.09 13.37
CA ALA A 74 5.14 -5.77 12.13
C ALA A 74 6.63 -5.58 11.81
N ASP A 75 7.17 -6.47 10.99
CA ASP A 75 8.49 -6.34 10.35
C ASP A 75 8.36 -5.67 8.99
N VAL A 76 7.28 -5.97 8.24
CA VAL A 76 6.97 -5.38 6.93
C VAL A 76 5.52 -4.92 6.90
N VAL A 77 5.29 -3.76 6.30
CA VAL A 77 3.96 -3.17 6.08
C VAL A 77 3.70 -3.02 4.59
N VAL A 78 2.55 -3.53 4.14
CA VAL A 78 2.10 -3.51 2.73
C VAL A 78 0.73 -2.83 2.66
N PRO A 79 0.66 -1.50 2.47
CA PRO A 79 -0.60 -0.76 2.44
C PRO A 79 -1.19 -0.77 1.02
N LEU A 80 -2.08 -1.73 0.75
CA LEU A 80 -2.71 -1.93 -0.57
C LEU A 80 -4.04 -1.19 -0.73
N VAL A 81 -4.53 -0.52 0.33
CA VAL A 81 -5.81 0.20 0.28
C VAL A 81 -5.71 1.38 -0.67
N ALA A 82 -6.54 1.37 -1.71
CA ALA A 82 -6.62 2.43 -2.71
C ALA A 82 -7.95 2.39 -3.47
N ILE A 83 -8.37 3.53 -3.98
CA ILE A 83 -9.45 3.61 -4.99
C ILE A 83 -8.79 3.54 -6.36
N ALA A 84 -8.60 2.33 -6.88
CA ALA A 84 -8.01 2.09 -8.21
C ALA A 84 -9.10 1.92 -9.28
N ASN A 85 -10.03 2.88 -9.34
CA ASN A 85 -11.16 2.87 -10.28
C ASN A 85 -11.23 4.21 -11.04
N PRO A 86 -10.90 4.24 -12.36
CA PRO A 86 -10.88 5.47 -13.15
C PRO A 86 -12.19 6.26 -13.16
N ALA A 87 -13.34 5.60 -13.04
CA ALA A 87 -14.62 6.30 -12.96
C ALA A 87 -14.70 7.14 -11.67
N GLN A 88 -14.22 6.62 -10.56
CA GLN A 88 -14.22 7.33 -9.27
C GLN A 88 -13.24 8.51 -9.25
N TYR A 89 -12.16 8.48 -10.04
CA TYR A 89 -11.23 9.63 -10.14
C TYR A 89 -11.94 10.90 -10.64
N VAL A 90 -12.99 10.73 -11.41
CA VAL A 90 -13.77 11.84 -11.97
C VAL A 90 -15.01 12.16 -11.13
N THR A 91 -15.69 11.14 -10.59
CA THR A 91 -16.96 11.32 -9.87
C THR A 91 -16.77 11.71 -8.40
N ASP A 92 -15.67 11.28 -7.78
CA ASP A 92 -15.36 11.59 -6.37
C ASP A 92 -13.85 11.76 -6.15
N PRO A 93 -13.23 12.77 -6.78
CA PRO A 93 -11.79 12.98 -6.73
C PRO A 93 -11.24 13.29 -5.32
N LEU A 94 -12.04 13.94 -4.47
CA LEU A 94 -11.61 14.26 -3.10
C LEU A 94 -11.51 12.99 -2.27
N ARG A 95 -12.45 12.05 -2.41
CA ARG A 95 -12.38 10.77 -1.72
C ARG A 95 -11.16 9.95 -2.16
N VAL A 96 -10.82 10.01 -3.46
CA VAL A 96 -9.58 9.39 -3.97
C VAL A 96 -8.37 10.01 -3.28
N PHE A 97 -8.28 11.33 -3.20
CA PHE A 97 -7.16 12.01 -2.54
C PHE A 97 -7.08 11.66 -1.04
N GLU A 98 -8.20 11.72 -0.31
CA GLU A 98 -8.26 11.40 1.11
C GLU A 98 -7.76 9.98 1.42
N LEU A 99 -8.18 9.00 0.62
CA LEU A 99 -7.80 7.60 0.85
C LEU A 99 -6.42 7.31 0.29
N ASP A 100 -6.16 7.65 -0.99
CA ASP A 100 -4.95 7.23 -1.68
C ASP A 100 -3.73 8.06 -1.28
N PHE A 101 -3.92 9.30 -0.83
CA PHE A 101 -2.82 10.13 -0.33
C PHE A 101 -2.83 10.28 1.19
N GLU A 102 -3.85 10.89 1.78
CA GLU A 102 -3.80 11.28 3.20
C GLU A 102 -3.77 10.08 4.15
N ALA A 103 -4.62 9.07 3.92
CA ALA A 103 -4.64 7.88 4.77
C ALA A 103 -3.34 7.08 4.64
N ASN A 104 -2.84 6.89 3.41
CA ASN A 104 -1.57 6.19 3.17
C ASN A 104 -0.36 6.98 3.69
N LEU A 105 -0.36 8.32 3.60
CA LEU A 105 0.71 9.15 4.18
C LEU A 105 0.85 8.94 5.69
N LYS A 106 -0.26 8.76 6.40
CA LYS A 106 -0.22 8.44 7.84
C LYS A 106 0.48 7.11 8.09
N ILE A 107 0.17 6.07 7.29
CA ILE A 107 0.83 4.76 7.40
C ILE A 107 2.32 4.86 7.10
N VAL A 108 2.71 5.59 6.05
CA VAL A 108 4.12 5.85 5.73
C VAL A 108 4.85 6.50 6.91
N ARG A 109 4.24 7.52 7.52
CA ARG A 109 4.81 8.20 8.70
C ARG A 109 4.93 7.28 9.91
N ASP A 110 3.96 6.40 10.13
CA ASP A 110 4.02 5.39 11.20
C ASP A 110 5.17 4.41 10.93
N CYS A 111 5.37 3.96 9.68
CA CYS A 111 6.50 3.10 9.31
C CYS A 111 7.85 3.79 9.59
N VAL A 112 8.00 5.05 9.20
CA VAL A 112 9.20 5.86 9.50
C VAL A 112 9.40 6.00 11.01
N LYS A 113 8.35 6.38 11.74
CA LYS A 113 8.36 6.56 13.21
C LYS A 113 8.85 5.33 13.95
N TYR A 114 8.44 4.14 13.50
CA TYR A 114 8.75 2.87 14.17
C TYR A 114 9.87 2.08 13.50
N GLY A 115 10.53 2.64 12.47
CA GLY A 115 11.63 1.99 11.75
C GLY A 115 11.21 0.69 11.05
N LYS A 116 10.04 0.66 10.40
CA LYS A 116 9.48 -0.53 9.77
C LYS A 116 9.67 -0.51 8.26
N ARG A 117 9.99 -1.68 7.68
CA ARG A 117 10.08 -1.82 6.23
C ARG A 117 8.72 -1.59 5.58
N LEU A 118 8.71 -0.76 4.53
CA LEU A 118 7.53 -0.46 3.73
C LEU A 118 7.64 -1.09 2.34
N VAL A 119 6.60 -1.82 1.90
CA VAL A 119 6.45 -2.23 0.50
C VAL A 119 5.21 -1.54 -0.06
N PHE A 120 5.43 -0.45 -0.81
CA PHE A 120 4.36 0.44 -1.22
C PHE A 120 3.94 0.24 -2.68
N PRO A 121 2.62 0.02 -2.93
CA PRO A 121 2.08 -0.06 -4.29
C PRO A 121 1.96 1.34 -4.87
N SER A 122 2.88 1.69 -5.74
CA SER A 122 2.74 2.79 -6.68
C SER A 122 1.84 2.37 -7.84
N THR A 123 2.01 2.89 -9.02
CA THR A 123 1.22 2.54 -10.20
C THR A 123 1.96 2.95 -11.47
N SER A 124 1.74 2.24 -12.58
CA SER A 124 2.18 2.69 -13.90
C SER A 124 1.56 4.03 -14.31
N GLU A 125 0.41 4.40 -13.76
CA GLU A 125 -0.27 5.66 -14.06
C GLU A 125 0.53 6.90 -13.67
N ILE A 126 1.55 6.78 -12.80
CA ILE A 126 2.41 7.92 -12.45
C ILE A 126 3.21 8.46 -13.63
N TYR A 127 3.48 7.64 -14.64
CA TYR A 127 4.14 8.09 -15.88
C TYR A 127 3.23 9.02 -16.71
N GLY A 128 1.92 8.90 -16.55
CA GLY A 128 0.95 9.77 -17.19
C GLY A 128 1.01 9.69 -18.71
N MET A 129 1.28 10.81 -19.35
CA MET A 129 1.42 10.97 -20.80
C MET A 129 2.90 11.06 -21.20
N SER A 130 3.79 10.31 -20.53
CA SER A 130 5.19 10.29 -20.93
C SER A 130 5.34 9.91 -22.40
N PRO A 131 6.19 10.61 -23.17
CA PRO A 131 6.43 10.29 -24.58
C PRO A 131 7.42 9.12 -24.76
N ASP A 132 7.97 8.58 -23.68
CA ASP A 132 8.99 7.56 -23.73
C ASP A 132 8.44 6.23 -24.25
N ALA A 133 9.11 5.63 -25.25
CA ALA A 133 8.71 4.34 -25.80
C ALA A 133 8.91 3.18 -24.81
N VAL A 134 9.88 3.32 -23.92
CA VAL A 134 10.16 2.40 -22.80
C VAL A 134 10.21 3.25 -21.55
N LEU A 135 9.40 2.88 -20.56
CA LEU A 135 9.33 3.60 -19.29
C LEU A 135 10.44 3.10 -18.36
N ASP A 136 11.14 4.04 -17.74
CA ASP A 136 12.22 3.80 -16.79
C ASP A 136 11.91 4.50 -15.47
N GLU A 137 12.17 3.83 -14.35
CA GLU A 137 11.80 4.29 -13.02
C GLU A 137 12.57 5.55 -12.59
N GLU A 138 13.78 5.74 -13.08
CA GLU A 138 14.68 6.81 -12.65
C GLU A 138 14.72 7.99 -13.62
N THR A 139 14.52 7.73 -14.92
CA THR A 139 14.78 8.73 -15.97
C THR A 139 13.54 9.21 -16.71
N SER A 140 12.45 8.44 -16.73
CA SER A 140 11.23 8.84 -17.42
C SER A 140 10.54 10.03 -16.77
N ASN A 141 10.14 11.01 -17.59
CA ASN A 141 9.35 12.14 -17.13
C ASN A 141 7.91 11.73 -16.79
N LEU A 142 7.38 12.29 -15.70
CA LEU A 142 6.00 12.08 -15.26
C LEU A 142 5.17 13.26 -15.77
N VAL A 143 4.30 13.02 -16.77
CA VAL A 143 3.59 14.09 -17.49
C VAL A 143 2.08 13.96 -17.26
N TYR A 144 1.48 14.98 -16.64
CA TYR A 144 0.05 15.02 -16.38
C TYR A 144 -0.66 16.09 -17.18
N GLY A 145 -1.97 15.90 -17.39
CA GLY A 145 -2.83 16.87 -18.01
C GLY A 145 -3.15 18.06 -17.11
N PRO A 146 -3.93 19.03 -17.63
CA PRO A 146 -4.28 20.25 -16.90
C PRO A 146 -5.11 19.95 -15.63
N VAL A 147 -5.02 20.86 -14.64
CA VAL A 147 -5.59 20.71 -13.29
C VAL A 147 -7.10 20.42 -13.29
N ASN A 148 -7.84 20.97 -14.26
CA ASN A 148 -9.28 20.73 -14.40
C ASN A 148 -9.65 19.30 -14.90
N LYS A 149 -8.67 18.46 -15.20
CA LYS A 149 -8.88 17.05 -15.56
C LYS A 149 -8.68 16.17 -14.35
N GLN A 150 -9.73 15.95 -13.58
CA GLN A 150 -9.73 15.22 -12.31
C GLN A 150 -9.22 13.77 -12.39
N ARG A 151 -9.23 13.18 -13.58
CA ARG A 151 -8.66 11.85 -13.83
C ARG A 151 -7.23 11.70 -13.27
N TRP A 152 -6.46 12.78 -13.22
CA TRP A 152 -5.07 12.74 -12.78
C TRP A 152 -4.88 12.73 -11.27
N ILE A 153 -5.96 12.90 -10.48
CA ILE A 153 -5.87 12.96 -9.01
C ILE A 153 -5.23 11.70 -8.41
N TYR A 154 -5.59 10.51 -8.92
CA TYR A 154 -5.03 9.24 -8.46
C TYR A 154 -3.52 9.15 -8.74
N ALA A 155 -3.14 9.34 -10.01
CA ALA A 155 -1.73 9.30 -10.40
C ALA A 155 -0.89 10.33 -9.65
N ALA A 156 -1.40 11.57 -9.48
CA ALA A 156 -0.73 12.63 -8.73
C ALA A 156 -0.58 12.28 -7.24
N SER A 157 -1.60 11.67 -6.62
CA SER A 157 -1.56 11.22 -5.22
C SER A 157 -0.50 10.13 -5.02
N LYS A 158 -0.47 9.12 -5.89
CA LYS A 158 0.53 8.05 -5.83
C LYS A 158 1.95 8.57 -6.10
N GLN A 159 2.11 9.43 -7.10
CA GLN A 159 3.40 10.03 -7.45
C GLN A 159 3.95 10.91 -6.30
N MET A 160 3.08 11.65 -5.61
CA MET A 160 3.50 12.45 -4.47
C MET A 160 3.94 11.57 -3.30
N LEU A 161 3.25 10.43 -3.06
CA LEU A 161 3.68 9.46 -2.05
C LEU A 161 5.02 8.82 -2.39
N ASP A 162 5.26 8.45 -3.65
CA ASP A 162 6.57 7.94 -4.09
C ASP A 162 7.69 8.92 -3.73
N ARG A 163 7.49 10.23 -3.99
CA ARG A 163 8.46 11.28 -3.65
C ARG A 163 8.66 11.45 -2.15
N VAL A 164 7.59 11.39 -1.38
CA VAL A 164 7.66 11.49 0.09
C VAL A 164 8.40 10.29 0.69
N ILE A 165 8.11 9.08 0.21
CA ILE A 165 8.78 7.85 0.64
C ILE A 165 10.26 7.90 0.29
N TYR A 166 10.60 8.31 -0.94
CA TYR A 166 11.98 8.49 -1.38
C TYR A 166 12.72 9.52 -0.49
N ALA A 167 12.08 10.65 -0.19
CA ALA A 167 12.66 11.68 0.66
C ALA A 167 12.95 11.18 2.09
N TYR A 168 12.07 10.35 2.67
CA TYR A 168 12.33 9.68 3.93
C TYR A 168 13.49 8.67 3.82
N GLY A 169 13.58 7.94 2.69
CA GLY A 169 14.71 7.06 2.41
C GLY A 169 16.05 7.78 2.49
N VAL A 170 16.14 8.94 1.83
CA VAL A 170 17.35 9.77 1.81
C VAL A 170 17.66 10.39 3.17
N ARG A 171 16.65 10.96 3.84
CA ARG A 171 16.85 11.70 5.09
C ARG A 171 17.07 10.79 6.30
N ASP A 172 16.27 9.73 6.41
CA ASP A 172 16.14 8.91 7.63
C ASP A 172 16.69 7.48 7.45
N ASN A 173 17.29 7.18 6.28
CA ASN A 173 17.69 5.82 5.90
C ASN A 173 16.53 4.81 6.03
N PHE A 174 15.33 5.25 5.65
CA PHE A 174 14.10 4.47 5.73
C PHE A 174 14.11 3.32 4.72
N ASP A 175 13.83 2.09 5.19
CA ASP A 175 13.80 0.90 4.35
C ASP A 175 12.45 0.77 3.64
N TYR A 176 12.47 0.89 2.30
CA TYR A 176 11.26 0.81 1.49
C TYR A 176 11.51 0.14 0.14
N THR A 177 10.42 -0.34 -0.45
CA THR A 177 10.34 -0.76 -1.85
C THR A 177 9.10 -0.13 -2.47
N LEU A 178 9.27 0.54 -3.61
CA LEU A 178 8.17 0.96 -4.47
C LEU A 178 8.02 -0.04 -5.60
N PHE A 179 6.79 -0.49 -5.88
CA PHE A 179 6.53 -1.29 -7.08
C PHE A 179 5.39 -0.67 -7.89
N ARG A 180 5.50 -0.75 -9.21
CA ARG A 180 4.59 -0.09 -10.15
C ARG A 180 3.87 -1.15 -10.99
N PRO A 181 2.72 -1.68 -10.55
CA PRO A 181 1.95 -2.61 -11.36
C PRO A 181 1.44 -1.94 -12.63
N PHE A 182 1.50 -2.69 -13.73
CA PHE A 182 0.90 -2.37 -15.02
C PHE A 182 -0.33 -3.24 -15.19
N ASN A 183 -1.42 -2.66 -15.68
CA ASN A 183 -2.68 -3.35 -15.97
C ASN A 183 -2.73 -3.76 -17.45
#